data_0561bbee34551d51f4239594c2be8f0a
#
_entry.id   0561bbee34551d51f4239594c2be8f0a
#
_cell.length_a   1.000
_cell.length_b   1.000
_cell.length_c   1.000
_cell.angle_alpha   90.00
_cell.angle_beta   90.00
_cell.angle_gamma   90.00
#
_symmetry.space_group_name_H-M   'P 1'
#
loop_
_entity.id
_entity.type
_entity.pdbx_description
1 polymer ?
#
loop_
_entity_poly.entity_id
_entity_poly.type
_entity_poly.pdbx_seq_one_letter_code
_entity_poly.pdbx_strand_id
1 'polypeptide(L)'
;MPGDCCNFAILLIAIFLVTAYTTPLQHRIVVDDYGYNDYQNYQPYAKFDRPIVVKAIEKPKNQQDFSKIPGIPGVDYPLYHTVPPTSFSCAHVPFAPGMYANVETGCQAYHICHDGREGHQGASFLCTNGTLFNQKEFACDWWYNVNCAEAIELYSLNLYPEKNPYLPKPKKDAPPKHMRIVVI
;
A
#
# COMPACT_ATOMS: atom_id res chain seq x y z
N MET A 1 38.93 27.29 55.98
CA MET A 1 38.46 27.70 54.70
C MET A 1 38.54 26.53 53.75
N PRO A 2 37.41 25.89 53.41
CA PRO A 2 37.35 24.87 52.35
C PRO A 2 36.36 25.37 51.30
N GLY A 3 36.78 25.66 50.10
CA GLY A 3 35.88 26.25 49.13
C GLY A 3 36.25 26.29 47.67
N ASP A 4 37.29 25.64 47.17
CA ASP A 4 37.70 25.82 45.75
C ASP A 4 37.89 24.55 44.93
N CYS A 5 37.65 23.36 45.47
CA CYS A 5 37.90 22.11 44.74
C CYS A 5 36.75 21.62 43.87
N CYS A 6 35.49 22.08 44.17
CA CYS A 6 34.30 21.62 43.40
C CYS A 6 34.03 22.39 42.10
N ASN A 7 34.50 23.64 42.00
CA ASN A 7 34.19 24.45 40.80
C ASN A 7 35.03 24.05 39.57
N PHE A 8 36.23 23.49 39.75
CA PHE A 8 37.06 23.06 38.61
C PHE A 8 36.54 21.78 37.93
N ALA A 9 35.99 20.86 38.73
CA ALA A 9 35.42 19.61 38.16
C ALA A 9 34.13 19.85 37.37
N ILE A 10 33.29 20.79 37.80
CA ILE A 10 32.04 21.13 37.09
C ILE A 10 32.35 21.85 35.77
N LEU A 11 33.36 22.70 35.71
CA LEU A 11 33.78 23.40 34.49
C LEU A 11 34.34 22.45 33.43
N LEU A 12 35.10 21.44 33.83
CA LEU A 12 35.63 20.43 32.89
C LEU A 12 34.57 19.50 32.36
N ILE A 13 33.54 19.15 33.15
CA ILE A 13 32.40 18.35 32.69
C ILE A 13 31.54 19.14 31.70
N ALA A 14 31.34 20.45 31.94
CA ALA A 14 30.61 21.31 31.00
C ALA A 14 31.32 21.47 29.65
N ILE A 15 32.67 21.55 29.64
CA ILE A 15 33.45 21.61 28.39
C ILE A 15 33.37 20.30 27.60
N PHE A 16 33.38 19.14 28.30
CA PHE A 16 33.23 17.84 27.64
C PHE A 16 31.83 17.61 27.07
N LEU A 17 30.79 18.14 27.68
CA LEU A 17 29.43 18.02 27.19
C LEU A 17 29.13 18.92 25.97
N VAL A 18 29.78 20.07 25.85
CA VAL A 18 29.58 20.97 24.72
C VAL A 18 30.30 20.48 23.46
N THR A 19 31.44 19.76 23.60
CA THR A 19 32.13 19.19 22.43
C THR A 19 31.49 17.95 21.85
N ALA A 20 30.56 17.30 22.59
CA ALA A 20 29.85 16.09 22.11
C ALA A 20 28.68 16.42 21.17
N TYR A 21 28.25 17.69 21.05
CA TYR A 21 27.09 18.07 20.23
C TYR A 21 27.43 18.74 18.88
N THR A 22 28.71 18.79 18.50
CA THR A 22 29.13 19.37 17.22
C THR A 22 29.64 18.33 16.22
N THR A 23 29.07 17.14 16.19
CA THR A 23 29.30 16.26 15.04
C THR A 23 28.41 16.73 13.90
N PRO A 24 28.96 17.09 12.73
CA PRO A 24 28.14 17.39 11.57
C PRO A 24 27.35 16.13 11.19
N LEU A 25 26.04 16.30 10.97
CA LEU A 25 25.17 15.29 10.37
C LEU A 25 25.77 14.92 9.01
N GLN A 26 26.58 13.85 8.98
CA GLN A 26 26.91 13.21 7.73
C GLN A 26 25.64 12.55 7.22
N HIS A 27 25.03 13.16 6.20
CA HIS A 27 24.05 12.50 5.37
C HIS A 27 24.69 11.25 4.77
N ARG A 28 24.45 10.12 5.41
CA ARG A 28 24.73 8.81 4.83
C ARG A 28 23.68 8.61 3.73
N ILE A 29 24.11 8.83 2.49
CA ILE A 29 23.36 8.33 1.34
C ILE A 29 23.48 6.81 1.42
N VAL A 30 22.40 6.14 1.85
CA VAL A 30 22.26 4.69 1.73
C VAL A 30 21.97 4.44 0.25
N VAL A 31 22.98 4.03 -0.48
CA VAL A 31 22.81 3.44 -1.80
C VAL A 31 22.49 1.98 -1.54
N ASP A 32 21.23 1.57 -1.74
CA ASP A 32 20.86 0.16 -1.71
C ASP A 32 21.55 -0.54 -2.88
N ASP A 33 22.62 -1.23 -2.53
CA ASP A 33 23.40 -2.03 -3.46
C ASP A 33 22.75 -3.39 -3.61
N TYR A 34 22.15 -3.62 -4.77
CA TYR A 34 21.80 -4.96 -5.22
C TYR A 34 23.08 -5.69 -5.55
N GLY A 35 23.44 -6.64 -4.68
CA GLY A 35 24.70 -7.33 -4.65
C GLY A 35 25.16 -7.91 -5.98
N TYR A 36 26.41 -7.67 -6.28
CA TYR A 36 27.26 -8.58 -7.02
C TYR A 36 28.67 -8.56 -6.38
N ASN A 37 29.11 -9.74 -5.93
CA ASN A 37 30.43 -9.97 -5.40
C ASN A 37 31.47 -9.81 -6.51
N ASP A 38 32.23 -8.73 -6.48
CA ASP A 38 33.57 -8.71 -7.06
C ASP A 38 34.50 -7.76 -6.27
N TYR A 39 35.01 -8.24 -5.14
CA TYR A 39 36.01 -7.56 -4.32
C TYR A 39 37.43 -8.05 -4.66
N GLN A 40 37.84 -7.97 -5.89
CA GLN A 40 39.27 -8.20 -6.21
C GLN A 40 39.76 -7.24 -7.31
N ASN A 41 39.75 -5.94 -7.05
CA ASN A 41 40.70 -4.96 -7.64
C ASN A 41 40.39 -3.54 -7.18
N TYR A 42 40.58 -3.27 -5.89
CA TYR A 42 40.56 -1.89 -5.41
C TYR A 42 41.88 -1.22 -5.76
N GLN A 43 41.90 -0.40 -6.80
CA GLN A 43 42.98 0.53 -7.12
C GLN A 43 42.64 1.90 -6.49
N PRO A 44 43.41 2.40 -5.53
CA PRO A 44 43.14 3.71 -4.96
C PRO A 44 43.60 4.83 -5.90
N TYR A 45 42.61 5.71 -6.22
CA TYR A 45 42.81 7.05 -6.77
C TYR A 45 43.42 7.21 -8.16
N ALA A 46 42.61 7.03 -9.19
CA ALA A 46 42.82 7.76 -10.45
C ALA A 46 42.23 9.18 -10.30
N LYS A 47 43.05 10.23 -10.44
CA LYS A 47 42.60 11.61 -10.60
C LYS A 47 41.67 11.69 -11.82
N PHE A 48 40.38 11.96 -11.56
CA PHE A 48 39.45 12.22 -12.64
C PHE A 48 39.58 13.67 -13.11
N ASP A 49 40.45 13.88 -14.11
CA ASP A 49 40.59 15.16 -14.82
C ASP A 49 39.57 15.31 -15.99
N ARG A 50 38.55 14.49 -16.02
CA ARG A 50 37.48 14.63 -17.04
C ARG A 50 36.17 14.98 -16.37
N PRO A 51 35.39 15.96 -16.90
CA PRO A 51 34.06 16.21 -16.41
C PRO A 51 33.24 14.94 -16.54
N ILE A 52 32.66 14.49 -15.44
CA ILE A 52 31.72 13.36 -15.43
C ILE A 52 30.49 13.84 -16.20
N VAL A 53 30.36 13.42 -17.45
CA VAL A 53 29.13 13.57 -18.21
C VAL A 53 28.14 12.57 -17.58
N VAL A 54 27.33 13.03 -16.65
CA VAL A 54 26.22 12.27 -16.14
C VAL A 54 25.23 12.14 -17.31
N LYS A 55 25.32 11.02 -18.08
CA LYS A 55 24.24 10.66 -18.98
C LYS A 55 22.99 10.53 -18.10
N ALA A 56 21.95 11.32 -18.42
CA ALA A 56 20.66 11.13 -17.82
C ALA A 56 20.29 9.65 -17.97
N ILE A 57 20.12 8.96 -16.84
CA ILE A 57 19.69 7.56 -16.84
C ILE A 57 18.28 7.60 -17.44
N GLU A 58 18.15 7.15 -18.69
CA GLU A 58 16.83 7.02 -19.30
C GLU A 58 16.03 6.06 -18.43
N LYS A 59 14.90 6.53 -17.89
CA LYS A 59 13.98 5.69 -17.13
C LYS A 59 13.63 4.47 -17.98
N PRO A 60 13.70 3.24 -17.44
CA PRO A 60 13.30 2.07 -18.19
C PRO A 60 11.89 2.28 -18.74
N LYS A 61 11.69 1.99 -20.03
CA LYS A 61 10.42 2.24 -20.77
C LYS A 61 9.16 1.63 -20.11
N ASN A 62 9.36 0.70 -19.19
CA ASN A 62 8.29 -0.04 -18.50
C ASN A 62 8.02 0.46 -17.06
N GLN A 63 8.69 1.52 -16.60
CA GLN A 63 8.42 2.06 -15.28
C GLN A 63 7.20 2.96 -15.33
N GLN A 64 6.22 2.70 -14.44
CA GLN A 64 5.02 3.53 -14.31
C GLN A 64 5.42 4.98 -13.99
N ASP A 65 4.81 5.91 -14.68
CA ASP A 65 4.99 7.34 -14.43
C ASP A 65 4.00 7.79 -13.34
N PHE A 66 4.48 7.88 -12.10
CA PHE A 66 3.66 8.30 -10.97
C PHE A 66 3.35 9.81 -10.99
N SER A 67 4.04 10.62 -11.79
CA SER A 67 3.78 12.07 -11.87
C SER A 67 2.37 12.41 -12.40
N LYS A 68 1.73 11.43 -13.06
CA LYS A 68 0.36 11.56 -13.58
C LYS A 68 -0.72 11.13 -12.56
N ILE A 69 -0.32 10.60 -11.42
CA ILE A 69 -1.23 10.16 -10.35
C ILE A 69 -1.20 11.21 -9.26
N PRO A 70 -2.33 11.85 -8.91
CA PRO A 70 -2.38 12.78 -7.79
C PRO A 70 -1.98 12.10 -6.49
N GLY A 71 -1.23 12.83 -5.63
CA GLY A 71 -0.79 12.33 -4.34
C GLY A 71 0.61 11.73 -4.33
N ILE A 72 1.07 11.34 -3.14
CA ILE A 72 2.42 10.81 -2.88
C ILE A 72 2.33 9.29 -2.75
N PRO A 73 2.99 8.52 -3.65
CA PRO A 73 3.03 7.07 -3.56
C PRO A 73 3.58 6.58 -2.21
N GLY A 74 2.92 5.59 -1.60
CA GLY A 74 3.29 5.05 -0.29
C GLY A 74 2.89 5.91 0.91
N VAL A 75 2.37 7.14 0.69
CA VAL A 75 1.85 8.03 1.74
C VAL A 75 0.34 8.18 1.59
N ASP A 76 -0.12 8.67 0.44
CA ASP A 76 -1.54 8.91 0.17
C ASP A 76 -2.26 7.64 -0.31
N TYR A 77 -1.54 6.75 -0.98
CA TYR A 77 -2.05 5.45 -1.43
C TYR A 77 -0.96 4.37 -1.39
N PRO A 78 -1.32 3.11 -1.11
CA PRO A 78 -0.36 2.00 -1.05
C PRO A 78 0.20 1.63 -2.43
N LEU A 79 1.35 0.93 -2.45
CA LEU A 79 2.06 0.48 -3.65
C LEU A 79 2.39 -1.01 -3.56
N TYR A 80 1.38 -1.85 -3.48
CA TYR A 80 1.61 -3.28 -3.56
C TYR A 80 1.78 -3.74 -5.01
N HIS A 81 2.77 -4.59 -5.26
CA HIS A 81 3.01 -5.24 -6.56
C HIS A 81 2.44 -6.66 -6.59
N THR A 82 2.23 -7.24 -5.43
CA THR A 82 1.58 -8.54 -5.22
C THR A 82 0.66 -8.41 -4.03
N VAL A 83 -0.40 -9.22 -3.99
CA VAL A 83 -1.29 -9.25 -2.83
C VAL A 83 -0.52 -9.82 -1.64
N PRO A 84 -0.30 -9.03 -0.56
CA PRO A 84 0.40 -9.54 0.61
C PRO A 84 -0.47 -10.54 1.37
N PRO A 85 0.13 -11.44 2.15
CA PRO A 85 -0.63 -12.27 3.09
C PRO A 85 -1.26 -11.37 4.16
N THR A 86 -2.55 -11.58 4.42
CA THR A 86 -3.34 -10.84 5.41
C THR A 86 -4.20 -11.78 6.23
N SER A 87 -4.87 -11.27 7.25
CA SER A 87 -5.83 -12.04 8.04
C SER A 87 -7.19 -12.20 7.36
N PHE A 88 -7.39 -11.61 6.17
CA PHE A 88 -8.65 -11.74 5.43
C PHE A 88 -8.98 -13.19 5.13
N SER A 89 -10.25 -13.57 5.34
CA SER A 89 -10.75 -14.90 5.03
C SER A 89 -12.18 -14.86 4.53
N CYS A 90 -12.46 -15.61 3.47
CA CYS A 90 -13.80 -15.79 2.94
C CYS A 90 -14.77 -16.51 3.91
N ALA A 91 -14.24 -17.16 4.95
CA ALA A 91 -15.07 -17.75 6.01
C ALA A 91 -15.70 -16.70 6.95
N HIS A 92 -15.17 -15.48 6.95
CA HIS A 92 -15.62 -14.40 7.84
C HIS A 92 -16.46 -13.33 7.14
N VAL A 93 -16.72 -13.48 5.84
CA VAL A 93 -17.54 -12.52 5.11
C VAL A 93 -19.03 -12.83 5.24
N PRO A 94 -19.92 -11.83 5.15
CA PRO A 94 -21.35 -12.02 5.37
C PRO A 94 -22.04 -12.85 4.29
N PHE A 95 -21.47 -12.93 3.08
CA PHE A 95 -22.10 -13.58 1.94
C PHE A 95 -21.10 -14.04 0.88
N ALA A 96 -21.35 -15.18 0.24
CA ALA A 96 -20.67 -15.65 -0.96
C ALA A 96 -21.72 -16.11 -1.98
N PRO A 97 -21.56 -15.82 -3.27
CA PRO A 97 -20.43 -15.12 -3.89
C PRO A 97 -20.44 -13.61 -3.66
N GLY A 98 -19.25 -13.01 -3.47
CA GLY A 98 -19.12 -11.59 -3.22
C GLY A 98 -17.72 -11.04 -3.44
N MET A 99 -17.62 -9.69 -3.50
CA MET A 99 -16.37 -8.95 -3.63
C MET A 99 -16.10 -8.14 -2.36
N TYR A 100 -14.86 -8.16 -1.87
CA TYR A 100 -14.50 -7.62 -0.57
C TYR A 100 -13.19 -6.87 -0.61
N ALA A 101 -13.21 -5.60 -0.26
CA ALA A 101 -12.01 -4.78 -0.08
C ALA A 101 -11.16 -5.35 1.06
N ASN A 102 -9.84 -5.36 0.92
CA ASN A 102 -8.95 -5.74 2.01
C ASN A 102 -8.43 -4.50 2.73
N VAL A 103 -8.95 -4.24 3.94
CA VAL A 103 -8.61 -3.05 4.72
C VAL A 103 -7.15 -3.07 5.22
N GLU A 104 -6.56 -4.24 5.45
CA GLU A 104 -5.15 -4.36 5.87
C GLU A 104 -4.19 -3.89 4.79
N THR A 105 -4.61 -3.88 3.52
CA THR A 105 -3.85 -3.37 2.39
C THR A 105 -4.24 -1.95 1.99
N GLY A 106 -4.98 -1.25 2.85
CA GLY A 106 -5.53 0.07 2.50
C GLY A 106 -6.48 0.01 1.31
N CYS A 107 -7.19 -1.10 1.14
CA CYS A 107 -8.10 -1.37 0.02
C CYS A 107 -7.45 -1.41 -1.39
N GLN A 108 -6.13 -1.45 -1.51
CA GLN A 108 -5.52 -1.72 -2.81
C GLN A 108 -5.74 -3.17 -3.24
N ALA A 109 -5.73 -4.14 -2.30
CA ALA A 109 -6.17 -5.49 -2.60
C ALA A 109 -7.66 -5.66 -2.35
N TYR A 110 -8.27 -6.55 -3.13
CA TYR A 110 -9.63 -7.03 -2.93
C TYR A 110 -9.73 -8.52 -3.25
N HIS A 111 -10.77 -9.16 -2.72
CA HIS A 111 -10.96 -10.59 -2.82
C HIS A 111 -12.34 -10.91 -3.38
N ILE A 112 -12.40 -11.95 -4.19
CA ILE A 112 -13.66 -12.53 -4.66
C ILE A 112 -13.83 -13.86 -3.92
N CYS A 113 -14.79 -13.90 -3.02
CA CYS A 113 -15.19 -15.12 -2.33
C CYS A 113 -16.31 -15.80 -3.13
N HIS A 114 -16.12 -17.06 -3.49
CA HIS A 114 -17.10 -17.81 -4.25
C HIS A 114 -17.40 -19.16 -3.57
N ASP A 115 -16.95 -20.27 -4.13
CA ASP A 115 -17.27 -21.61 -3.67
C ASP A 115 -16.16 -22.31 -2.85
N GLY A 116 -15.10 -21.56 -2.52
CA GLY A 116 -13.99 -22.01 -1.68
C GLY A 116 -12.87 -22.74 -2.44
N ARG A 117 -12.98 -22.92 -3.75
CA ARG A 117 -11.91 -23.56 -4.56
C ARG A 117 -10.63 -22.74 -4.64
N GLU A 118 -10.73 -21.42 -4.50
CA GLU A 118 -9.63 -20.46 -4.54
C GLU A 118 -8.85 -20.35 -3.22
N GLY A 119 -9.17 -21.21 -2.24
CA GLY A 119 -8.56 -21.20 -0.92
C GLY A 119 -9.26 -20.22 0.05
N HIS A 120 -8.66 -20.04 1.23
CA HIS A 120 -9.32 -19.30 2.34
C HIS A 120 -9.50 -17.81 2.08
N GLN A 121 -8.63 -17.20 1.27
CA GLN A 121 -8.72 -15.78 0.90
C GLN A 121 -9.53 -15.54 -0.38
N GLY A 122 -9.98 -16.59 -1.05
CA GLY A 122 -10.62 -16.47 -2.35
C GLY A 122 -9.67 -16.02 -3.44
N ALA A 123 -10.21 -15.67 -4.61
CA ALA A 123 -9.42 -15.09 -5.69
C ALA A 123 -9.04 -13.65 -5.33
N SER A 124 -7.74 -13.37 -5.30
CA SER A 124 -7.18 -12.11 -4.81
C SER A 124 -6.62 -11.26 -5.93
N PHE A 125 -6.92 -9.97 -5.91
CA PHE A 125 -6.55 -9.01 -6.95
C PHE A 125 -6.01 -7.72 -6.36
N LEU A 126 -5.29 -6.95 -7.18
CA LEU A 126 -4.85 -5.59 -6.83
C LEU A 126 -5.50 -4.58 -7.77
N CYS A 127 -5.96 -3.47 -7.22
CA CYS A 127 -6.21 -2.26 -7.98
C CYS A 127 -4.88 -1.67 -8.48
N THR A 128 -4.90 -1.02 -9.62
CA THR A 128 -3.72 -0.35 -10.17
C THR A 128 -3.25 0.77 -9.23
N ASN A 129 -1.94 1.08 -9.26
CA ASN A 129 -1.37 2.11 -8.40
C ASN A 129 -2.15 3.44 -8.54
N GLY A 130 -2.45 4.08 -7.41
CA GLY A 130 -3.29 5.27 -7.33
C GLY A 130 -4.78 4.99 -7.30
N THR A 131 -5.21 3.72 -7.37
CA THR A 131 -6.62 3.34 -7.21
C THR A 131 -6.78 2.33 -6.05
N LEU A 132 -7.95 2.36 -5.42
CA LEU A 132 -8.34 1.49 -4.33
C LEU A 132 -9.69 0.85 -4.66
N PHE A 133 -9.94 -0.32 -4.11
CA PHE A 133 -11.23 -0.97 -4.30
C PHE A 133 -12.31 -0.27 -3.48
N ASN A 134 -13.25 0.33 -4.18
CA ASN A 134 -14.42 0.97 -3.59
C ASN A 134 -15.50 -0.07 -3.32
N GLN A 135 -15.67 -0.44 -2.05
CA GLN A 135 -16.67 -1.43 -1.64
C GLN A 135 -18.11 -1.00 -1.94
N LYS A 136 -18.38 0.30 -2.01
CA LYS A 136 -19.70 0.83 -2.34
C LYS A 136 -20.07 0.62 -3.80
N GLU A 137 -19.07 0.71 -4.69
CA GLU A 137 -19.26 0.64 -6.15
C GLU A 137 -18.82 -0.71 -6.76
N PHE A 138 -18.20 -1.60 -5.94
CA PHE A 138 -17.65 -2.90 -6.39
C PHE A 138 -16.63 -2.77 -7.54
N ALA A 139 -15.83 -1.72 -7.52
CA ALA A 139 -14.84 -1.40 -8.54
C ALA A 139 -13.64 -0.68 -7.93
N CYS A 140 -12.50 -0.70 -8.65
CA CYS A 140 -11.38 0.18 -8.30
C CYS A 140 -11.70 1.61 -8.73
N ASP A 141 -11.44 2.56 -7.84
CA ASP A 141 -11.62 4.00 -8.08
C ASP A 141 -10.39 4.76 -7.56
N TRP A 142 -10.25 6.01 -7.93
CA TRP A 142 -9.15 6.85 -7.47
C TRP A 142 -9.08 6.87 -5.94
N TRP A 143 -7.87 6.81 -5.39
CA TRP A 143 -7.63 6.70 -3.96
C TRP A 143 -8.38 7.77 -3.15
N TYR A 144 -8.47 8.99 -3.66
CA TYR A 144 -9.14 10.11 -3.00
C TYR A 144 -10.67 10.05 -3.04
N ASN A 145 -11.26 9.11 -3.79
CA ASN A 145 -12.71 8.86 -3.82
C ASN A 145 -13.12 7.70 -2.89
N VAL A 146 -12.14 6.98 -2.29
CA VAL A 146 -12.40 5.76 -1.54
C VAL A 146 -12.10 5.96 -0.06
N ASN A 147 -13.09 5.78 0.80
CA ASN A 147 -12.88 5.67 2.23
C ASN A 147 -12.73 4.19 2.64
N CYS A 148 -11.48 3.73 2.73
CA CYS A 148 -11.21 2.33 3.05
C CYS A 148 -11.66 1.94 4.47
N ALA A 149 -11.70 2.88 5.42
CA ALA A 149 -12.13 2.60 6.79
C ALA A 149 -13.58 2.14 6.89
N GLU A 150 -14.45 2.54 5.95
CA GLU A 150 -15.86 2.16 5.91
C GLU A 150 -16.11 0.81 5.21
N ALA A 151 -15.09 0.24 4.57
CA ALA A 151 -15.28 -0.91 3.68
C ALA A 151 -15.92 -2.12 4.38
N ILE A 152 -15.56 -2.41 5.64
CA ILE A 152 -16.10 -3.55 6.38
C ILE A 152 -17.60 -3.40 6.61
N GLU A 153 -18.07 -2.20 6.94
CA GLU A 153 -19.50 -1.91 7.14
C GLU A 153 -20.30 -2.10 5.85
N LEU A 154 -19.65 -1.84 4.72
CA LEU A 154 -20.23 -1.97 3.39
C LEU A 154 -20.21 -3.40 2.81
N TYR A 155 -19.59 -4.36 3.49
CA TYR A 155 -19.57 -5.77 3.05
C TYR A 155 -20.97 -6.35 2.87
N SER A 156 -21.94 -5.87 3.66
CA SER A 156 -23.34 -6.26 3.57
C SER A 156 -24.00 -5.91 2.23
N LEU A 157 -23.42 -5.00 1.44
CA LEU A 157 -23.90 -4.68 0.09
C LEU A 157 -23.85 -5.88 -0.86
N ASN A 158 -23.01 -6.89 -0.57
CA ASN A 158 -22.99 -8.13 -1.31
C ASN A 158 -24.28 -8.94 -1.24
N LEU A 159 -25.16 -8.66 -0.27
CA LEU A 159 -26.47 -9.32 -0.14
C LEU A 159 -27.49 -8.80 -1.18
N TYR A 160 -27.24 -7.66 -1.81
CA TYR A 160 -28.20 -7.02 -2.71
C TYR A 160 -27.91 -7.37 -4.17
N PRO A 161 -28.84 -8.02 -4.89
CA PRO A 161 -28.64 -8.43 -6.29
C PRO A 161 -28.37 -7.26 -7.25
N GLU A 162 -28.87 -6.08 -6.95
CA GLU A 162 -28.63 -4.88 -7.74
C GLU A 162 -27.20 -4.36 -7.61
N LYS A 163 -26.53 -4.64 -6.49
CA LYS A 163 -25.16 -4.22 -6.20
C LYS A 163 -24.14 -5.33 -6.50
N ASN A 164 -24.41 -6.55 -6.05
CA ASN A 164 -23.51 -7.66 -6.22
C ASN A 164 -23.46 -8.14 -7.69
N PRO A 165 -22.31 -8.06 -8.38
CA PRO A 165 -22.21 -8.44 -9.79
C PRO A 165 -22.36 -9.95 -10.03
N TYR A 166 -22.21 -10.78 -8.99
CA TYR A 166 -22.31 -12.24 -9.07
C TYR A 166 -23.73 -12.77 -8.85
N LEU A 167 -24.65 -11.93 -8.42
CA LEU A 167 -26.06 -12.33 -8.25
C LEU A 167 -26.87 -12.06 -9.51
N PRO A 168 -27.82 -12.96 -9.86
CA PRO A 168 -28.73 -12.73 -10.97
C PRO A 168 -29.54 -11.45 -10.73
N LYS A 169 -29.46 -10.50 -11.65
CA LYS A 169 -30.26 -9.28 -11.57
C LYS A 169 -31.72 -9.60 -11.91
N PRO A 170 -32.72 -9.00 -11.18
CA PRO A 170 -34.10 -9.12 -11.55
C PRO A 170 -34.28 -8.65 -13.00
N LYS A 171 -34.95 -9.45 -13.83
CA LYS A 171 -35.33 -9.02 -15.18
C LYS A 171 -36.28 -7.84 -15.06
N LYS A 172 -35.93 -6.68 -15.60
CA LYS A 172 -36.71 -5.45 -15.57
C LYS A 172 -38.09 -5.61 -16.25
N ASP A 173 -38.25 -6.63 -17.09
CA ASP A 173 -39.43 -6.85 -17.93
C ASP A 173 -40.17 -8.17 -17.63
N ALA A 174 -40.01 -8.75 -16.44
CA ALA A 174 -40.84 -9.89 -16.09
C ALA A 174 -42.26 -9.38 -15.84
N PRO A 175 -43.28 -9.75 -16.68
CA PRO A 175 -44.66 -9.36 -16.41
C PRO A 175 -45.04 -9.92 -15.04
N PRO A 176 -45.88 -9.19 -14.26
CA PRO A 176 -46.34 -9.66 -12.97
C PRO A 176 -46.94 -11.07 -13.16
N LYS A 177 -46.44 -12.05 -12.37
CA LYS A 177 -47.05 -13.38 -12.36
C LYS A 177 -48.51 -13.22 -11.97
N HIS A 178 -49.39 -13.23 -12.95
CA HIS A 178 -50.82 -13.34 -12.70
C HIS A 178 -51.05 -14.64 -11.92
N MET A 179 -51.31 -14.51 -10.64
CA MET A 179 -51.89 -15.58 -9.85
C MET A 179 -53.28 -15.86 -10.47
N ARG A 180 -53.39 -16.97 -11.20
CA ARG A 180 -54.70 -17.49 -11.53
C ARG A 180 -55.36 -17.98 -10.22
N ILE A 181 -56.30 -17.21 -9.72
CA ILE A 181 -57.19 -17.66 -8.67
C ILE A 181 -58.09 -18.69 -9.33
N VAL A 182 -57.83 -19.97 -9.04
CA VAL A 182 -58.78 -21.05 -9.41
C VAL A 182 -59.84 -21.02 -8.32
N VAL A 183 -61.00 -20.48 -8.64
CA VAL A 183 -62.21 -20.60 -7.81
C VAL A 183 -62.74 -22.01 -8.03
N ILE A 184 -62.76 -22.82 -6.98
CA ILE A 184 -63.36 -24.16 -6.92
C ILE A 184 -64.83 -24.01 -6.52
#